data_7189033e75d95af49689975a82b85b60
#
_entry.id   7189033e75d95af49689975a82b85b60
#
_cell.length_a   1.000
_cell.length_b   1.000
_cell.length_c   1.000
_cell.angle_alpha   90.00
_cell.angle_beta   90.00
_cell.angle_gamma   90.00
#
_symmetry.space_group_name_H-M   'P 1'
#
loop_
_entity.id
_entity.type
_entity.pdbx_description
1 polymer ?
#
loop_
_entity_poly.entity_id
_entity_poly.type
_entity_poly.pdbx_seq_one_letter_code
_entity_poly.pdbx_strand_id
1 'polypeptide(L)'
;MAARWTVGLVGVGRGSGYGQLFADEPRCEVIAVCDASQEALERFGRELNLPDSRCYLDYGSFLESGPDIVFVGTPMPFHAEQTVAALEAGRAVLSEVTAASDLAGCERIVEAVRRTNGTYMLAENCIYWHFVSEWKQLVQAGKLGEIFYAEAEYLHPIPSLIYDRATGEKHWRYTDRKSTRLNSSH
;
A
#
# COMPACT_ATOMS: atom_id res chain seq x y z
N MET A 1 -16.46 -14.66 20.55
CA MET A 1 -15.42 -13.73 20.11
C MET A 1 -15.83 -13.23 18.74
N ALA A 2 -15.70 -11.94 18.44
CA ALA A 2 -15.94 -11.45 17.09
C ALA A 2 -14.94 -12.12 16.12
N ALA A 3 -15.37 -12.43 14.89
CA ALA A 3 -14.48 -12.97 13.87
C ALA A 3 -13.36 -11.97 13.59
N ARG A 4 -12.11 -12.43 13.55
CA ARG A 4 -10.95 -11.62 13.17
C ARG A 4 -10.77 -11.73 11.67
N TRP A 5 -10.40 -10.61 11.05
CA TRP A 5 -10.03 -10.56 9.64
C TRP A 5 -8.61 -11.09 9.45
N THR A 6 -8.44 -12.05 8.57
CA THR A 6 -7.11 -12.53 8.21
C THR A 6 -6.47 -11.63 7.17
N VAL A 7 -5.20 -11.28 7.37
CA VAL A 7 -4.45 -10.34 6.55
C VAL A 7 -3.23 -11.02 5.94
N GLY A 8 -3.05 -10.84 4.65
CA GLY A 8 -1.83 -11.19 3.94
C GLY A 8 -1.13 -9.92 3.42
N LEU A 9 0.21 -9.87 3.48
CA LEU A 9 0.98 -8.75 2.98
C LEU A 9 1.86 -9.16 1.81
N VAL A 10 1.79 -8.43 0.69
CA VAL A 10 2.73 -8.56 -0.43
C VAL A 10 3.61 -7.32 -0.54
N GLY A 11 4.94 -7.51 -0.63
CA GLY A 11 5.92 -6.44 -0.61
C GLY A 11 6.33 -6.06 0.81
N VAL A 12 7.13 -6.92 1.47
CA VAL A 12 7.50 -6.76 2.90
C VAL A 12 8.48 -5.61 3.17
N GLY A 13 9.10 -5.02 2.15
CA GLY A 13 9.94 -3.84 2.32
C GLY A 13 9.16 -2.64 2.85
N ARG A 14 8.09 -2.26 2.17
CA ARG A 14 7.12 -1.22 2.59
C ARG A 14 6.11 -1.79 3.58
N GLY A 15 5.73 -3.04 3.39
CA GLY A 15 4.76 -3.75 4.22
C GLY A 15 5.20 -3.95 5.66
N SER A 16 6.50 -3.82 6.00
CA SER A 16 6.99 -4.04 7.36
C SER A 16 6.30 -3.14 8.40
N GLY A 17 6.12 -1.85 8.10
CA GLY A 17 5.39 -0.93 8.99
C GLY A 17 3.91 -1.29 9.14
N TYR A 18 3.27 -1.73 8.07
CA TYR A 18 1.86 -2.14 8.11
C TYR A 18 1.66 -3.49 8.77
N GLY A 19 2.63 -4.41 8.64
CA GLY A 19 2.56 -5.72 9.29
C GLY A 19 2.40 -5.61 10.80
N GLN A 20 3.18 -4.75 11.45
CA GLN A 20 3.05 -4.50 12.87
C GLN A 20 1.71 -3.82 13.21
N LEU A 21 1.27 -2.84 12.42
CA LEU A 21 -0.03 -2.19 12.63
C LEU A 21 -1.20 -3.19 12.56
N PHE A 22 -1.17 -4.14 11.61
CA PHE A 22 -2.18 -5.20 11.55
C PHE A 22 -2.05 -6.21 12.69
N ALA A 23 -0.83 -6.53 13.13
CA ALA A 23 -0.61 -7.42 14.27
C ALA A 23 -1.10 -6.82 15.60
N ASP A 24 -1.01 -5.50 15.74
CA ASP A 24 -1.47 -4.76 16.91
C ASP A 24 -2.99 -4.48 16.89
N GLU A 25 -3.66 -4.61 15.73
CA GLU A 25 -5.12 -4.41 15.62
C GLU A 25 -5.89 -5.65 16.10
N PRO A 26 -6.66 -5.58 17.20
CA PRO A 26 -7.32 -6.76 17.78
C PRO A 26 -8.31 -7.50 16.86
N ARG A 27 -8.79 -6.81 15.82
CA ARG A 27 -9.73 -7.37 14.83
C ARG A 27 -9.01 -8.04 13.65
N CYS A 28 -7.67 -7.97 13.59
CA CYS A 28 -6.87 -8.53 12.52
C CYS A 28 -5.95 -9.65 13.02
N GLU A 29 -5.56 -10.50 12.07
CA GLU A 29 -4.54 -11.53 12.24
C GLU A 29 -3.72 -11.63 10.96
N VAL A 30 -2.42 -11.36 11.03
CA VAL A 30 -1.52 -11.56 9.90
C VAL A 30 -1.24 -13.06 9.76
N ILE A 31 -1.61 -13.63 8.60
CA ILE A 31 -1.50 -15.07 8.36
C ILE A 31 -0.51 -15.45 7.27
N ALA A 32 -0.09 -14.51 6.42
CA ALA A 32 0.79 -14.79 5.29
C ALA A 32 1.54 -13.55 4.84
N VAL A 33 2.75 -13.75 4.31
CA VAL A 33 3.56 -12.70 3.68
C VAL A 33 4.12 -13.19 2.34
N CYS A 34 4.30 -12.27 1.39
CA CYS A 34 4.84 -12.55 0.07
C CYS A 34 5.86 -11.47 -0.34
N ASP A 35 7.02 -11.88 -0.83
CA ASP A 35 8.02 -10.98 -1.41
C ASP A 35 8.92 -11.76 -2.38
N ALA A 36 9.56 -11.06 -3.32
CA ALA A 36 10.53 -11.67 -4.23
C ALA A 36 11.88 -11.98 -3.53
N SER A 37 12.15 -11.41 -2.36
CA SER A 37 13.37 -11.59 -1.59
C SER A 37 13.18 -12.60 -0.48
N GLN A 38 13.85 -13.76 -0.60
CA GLN A 38 13.88 -14.80 0.43
C GLN A 38 14.38 -14.24 1.78
N GLU A 39 15.45 -13.45 1.76
CA GLU A 39 16.03 -12.83 2.97
C GLU A 39 15.02 -11.90 3.67
N ALA A 40 14.30 -11.08 2.88
CA ALA A 40 13.27 -10.19 3.42
C ALA A 40 12.12 -10.99 4.05
N LEU A 41 11.68 -12.07 3.41
CA LEU A 41 10.65 -12.98 3.93
C LEU A 41 11.05 -13.61 5.25
N GLU A 42 12.28 -14.17 5.33
CA GLU A 42 12.77 -14.81 6.56
C GLU A 42 12.88 -13.83 7.73
N ARG A 43 13.35 -12.61 7.46
CA ARG A 43 13.41 -11.57 8.48
C ARG A 43 12.01 -11.18 8.96
N PHE A 44 11.13 -10.86 8.03
CA PHE A 44 9.81 -10.34 8.33
C PHE A 44 8.87 -11.41 8.89
N GLY A 45 8.98 -12.66 8.41
CA GLY A 45 8.28 -13.79 8.97
C GLY A 45 8.61 -14.00 10.45
N ARG A 46 9.90 -13.89 10.82
CA ARG A 46 10.32 -13.94 12.23
C ARG A 46 9.76 -12.77 13.07
N GLU A 47 9.78 -11.55 12.52
CA GLU A 47 9.23 -10.37 13.21
C GLU A 47 7.74 -10.52 13.53
N LEU A 48 6.98 -11.17 12.65
CA LEU A 48 5.55 -11.43 12.80
C LEU A 48 5.23 -12.80 13.45
N ASN A 49 6.24 -13.58 13.83
CA ASN A 49 6.10 -14.93 14.35
C ASN A 49 5.35 -15.89 13.40
N LEU A 50 5.52 -15.70 12.08
CA LEU A 50 4.94 -16.58 11.07
C LEU A 50 5.83 -17.81 10.82
N PRO A 51 5.27 -19.00 10.62
CA PRO A 51 6.03 -20.16 10.17
C PRO A 51 6.47 -20.01 8.71
N ASP A 52 7.57 -20.64 8.31
CA ASP A 52 8.09 -20.56 6.94
C ASP A 52 7.05 -20.95 5.87
N SER A 53 6.14 -21.87 6.20
CA SER A 53 5.02 -22.29 5.35
C SER A 53 4.00 -21.18 5.06
N ARG A 54 4.12 -20.01 5.70
CA ARG A 54 3.31 -18.81 5.51
C ARG A 54 4.08 -17.65 4.85
N CYS A 55 5.31 -17.93 4.42
CA CYS A 55 6.19 -17.01 3.71
C CYS A 55 6.32 -17.45 2.25
N TYR A 56 5.82 -16.66 1.30
CA TYR A 56 5.66 -17.05 -0.09
C TYR A 56 6.55 -16.22 -1.01
N LEU A 57 7.25 -16.89 -1.93
CA LEU A 57 7.95 -16.22 -3.06
C LEU A 57 7.02 -16.03 -4.25
N ASP A 58 6.00 -16.86 -4.37
CA ASP A 58 5.03 -16.84 -5.46
C ASP A 58 3.72 -16.21 -5.02
N TYR A 59 3.25 -15.22 -5.79
CA TYR A 59 2.04 -14.45 -5.45
C TYR A 59 0.76 -15.28 -5.59
N GLY A 60 0.71 -16.20 -6.54
CA GLY A 60 -0.44 -17.10 -6.72
C GLY A 60 -0.64 -17.99 -5.50
N SER A 61 0.42 -18.69 -5.07
CA SER A 61 0.42 -19.52 -3.86
C SER A 61 0.08 -18.71 -2.59
N PHE A 62 0.55 -17.45 -2.52
CA PHE A 62 0.16 -16.55 -1.43
C PHE A 62 -1.36 -16.27 -1.44
N LEU A 63 -1.96 -15.97 -2.59
CA LEU A 63 -3.41 -15.74 -2.68
C LEU A 63 -4.23 -16.99 -2.34
N GLU A 64 -3.74 -18.17 -2.71
CA GLU A 64 -4.34 -19.47 -2.35
C GLU A 64 -4.31 -19.74 -0.84
N SER A 65 -3.39 -19.12 -0.08
CA SER A 65 -3.36 -19.23 1.39
C SER A 65 -4.61 -18.65 2.07
N GLY A 66 -5.40 -17.87 1.35
CA GLY A 66 -6.76 -17.48 1.68
C GLY A 66 -6.93 -16.31 2.65
N PRO A 67 -6.08 -15.25 2.65
CA PRO A 67 -6.33 -14.08 3.48
C PRO A 67 -7.64 -13.38 3.09
N ASP A 68 -8.36 -12.83 4.05
CA ASP A 68 -9.55 -12.00 3.78
C ASP A 68 -9.17 -10.66 3.16
N ILE A 69 -8.06 -10.08 3.65
CA ILE A 69 -7.52 -8.79 3.22
C ILE A 69 -6.11 -8.97 2.68
N VAL A 70 -5.83 -8.44 1.51
CA VAL A 70 -4.48 -8.36 0.94
C VAL A 70 -3.99 -6.90 1.02
N PHE A 71 -2.89 -6.69 1.73
CA PHE A 71 -2.15 -5.44 1.69
C PHE A 71 -1.11 -5.49 0.56
N VAL A 72 -1.20 -4.57 -0.41
CA VAL A 72 -0.26 -4.45 -1.53
C VAL A 72 0.73 -3.32 -1.24
N GLY A 73 1.99 -3.67 -0.94
CA GLY A 73 3.08 -2.74 -0.61
C GLY A 73 4.33 -2.95 -1.46
N THR A 74 4.20 -3.57 -2.62
CA THR A 74 5.28 -3.79 -3.59
C THR A 74 5.70 -2.49 -4.29
N PRO A 75 6.73 -2.49 -5.16
CA PRO A 75 6.98 -1.39 -6.06
C PRO A 75 5.76 -1.09 -6.96
N MET A 76 5.47 0.20 -7.12
CA MET A 76 4.31 0.75 -7.81
C MET A 76 3.92 0.09 -9.16
N PRO A 77 4.87 -0.33 -10.05
CA PRO A 77 4.51 -0.98 -11.30
C PRO A 77 3.71 -2.29 -11.14
N PHE A 78 3.79 -2.93 -9.96
CA PHE A 78 3.10 -4.19 -9.67
C PHE A 78 1.73 -3.99 -9.01
N HIS A 79 1.41 -2.78 -8.52
CA HIS A 79 0.21 -2.53 -7.71
C HIS A 79 -1.07 -2.90 -8.45
N ALA A 80 -1.23 -2.45 -9.72
CA ALA A 80 -2.46 -2.71 -10.45
C ALA A 80 -2.69 -4.20 -10.72
N GLU A 81 -1.65 -4.91 -11.15
CA GLU A 81 -1.73 -6.34 -11.44
C GLU A 81 -2.06 -7.15 -10.19
N GLN A 82 -1.34 -6.90 -9.11
CA GLN A 82 -1.54 -7.60 -7.83
C GLN A 82 -2.89 -7.28 -7.21
N THR A 83 -3.34 -6.02 -7.28
CA THR A 83 -4.68 -5.61 -6.83
C THR A 83 -5.77 -6.32 -7.60
N VAL A 84 -5.69 -6.35 -8.93
CA VAL A 84 -6.67 -7.03 -9.78
C VAL A 84 -6.73 -8.53 -9.45
N ALA A 85 -5.58 -9.20 -9.38
CA ALA A 85 -5.53 -10.62 -9.06
C ALA A 85 -6.11 -10.94 -7.67
N ALA A 86 -5.83 -10.11 -6.66
CA ALA A 86 -6.40 -10.27 -5.32
C ALA A 86 -7.93 -10.10 -5.32
N LEU A 87 -8.46 -9.08 -6.02
CA LEU A 87 -9.90 -8.87 -6.15
C LEU A 87 -10.57 -10.03 -6.88
N GLU A 88 -9.95 -10.56 -7.94
CA GLU A 88 -10.44 -11.73 -8.68
C GLU A 88 -10.42 -13.02 -7.83
N ALA A 89 -9.46 -13.13 -6.91
CA ALA A 89 -9.43 -14.19 -5.91
C ALA A 89 -10.45 -13.98 -4.77
N GLY A 90 -11.29 -12.94 -4.83
CA GLY A 90 -12.32 -12.63 -3.85
C GLY A 90 -11.79 -11.99 -2.55
N ARG A 91 -10.60 -11.37 -2.58
CA ARG A 91 -9.99 -10.72 -1.43
C ARG A 91 -10.33 -9.23 -1.39
N ALA A 92 -10.51 -8.67 -0.19
CA ALA A 92 -10.48 -7.23 -0.02
C ALA A 92 -9.03 -6.73 -0.18
N VAL A 93 -8.84 -5.54 -0.75
CA VAL A 93 -7.50 -5.00 -1.01
C VAL A 93 -7.31 -3.65 -0.35
N LEU A 94 -6.21 -3.50 0.38
CA LEU A 94 -5.65 -2.23 0.82
C LEU A 94 -4.30 -2.04 0.10
N SER A 95 -4.22 -1.05 -0.81
CA SER A 95 -3.01 -0.81 -1.60
C SER A 95 -2.27 0.43 -1.13
N GLU A 96 -0.95 0.33 -1.00
CA GLU A 96 -0.08 1.49 -0.82
C GLU A 96 -0.21 2.47 -1.98
N VAL A 97 0.12 3.72 -1.74
CA VAL A 97 0.21 4.76 -2.75
C VAL A 97 1.43 4.55 -3.66
N THR A 98 1.26 4.70 -4.95
CA THR A 98 0.06 5.09 -5.68
C THR A 98 -0.75 3.85 -6.10
N ALA A 99 -2.04 4.02 -6.43
CA ALA A 99 -2.89 2.90 -6.87
C ALA A 99 -2.29 2.12 -8.06
N ALA A 100 -1.71 2.83 -9.02
CA ALA A 100 -1.06 2.25 -10.20
C ALA A 100 0.01 3.21 -10.74
N SER A 101 0.85 2.75 -11.67
CA SER A 101 1.87 3.55 -12.35
C SER A 101 1.33 4.38 -13.53
N ASP A 102 0.13 4.08 -14.01
CA ASP A 102 -0.53 4.77 -15.12
C ASP A 102 -2.06 4.70 -15.04
N LEU A 103 -2.72 5.47 -15.90
CA LEU A 103 -4.17 5.55 -15.94
C LEU A 103 -4.81 4.21 -16.31
N ALA A 104 -4.23 3.47 -17.26
CA ALA A 104 -4.74 2.16 -17.66
C ALA A 104 -4.73 1.16 -16.49
N GLY A 105 -3.73 1.22 -15.62
CA GLY A 105 -3.70 0.45 -14.37
C GLY A 105 -4.84 0.83 -13.42
N CYS A 106 -5.11 2.12 -13.27
CA CYS A 106 -6.23 2.60 -12.46
C CYS A 106 -7.59 2.13 -13.03
N GLU A 107 -7.76 2.20 -14.35
CA GLU A 107 -8.97 1.71 -15.02
C GLU A 107 -9.18 0.21 -14.77
N ARG A 108 -8.13 -0.61 -14.89
CA ARG A 108 -8.20 -2.05 -14.59
C ARG A 108 -8.62 -2.34 -13.15
N ILE A 109 -8.13 -1.56 -12.18
CA ILE A 109 -8.54 -1.69 -10.77
C ILE A 109 -10.05 -1.39 -10.63
N VAL A 110 -10.52 -0.28 -11.21
CA VAL A 110 -11.95 0.11 -11.16
C VAL A 110 -12.83 -0.95 -11.80
N GLU A 111 -12.43 -1.48 -12.96
CA GLU A 111 -13.14 -2.55 -13.65
C GLU A 111 -13.17 -3.85 -12.83
N ALA A 112 -12.05 -4.22 -12.19
CA ALA A 112 -11.99 -5.38 -11.33
C ALA A 112 -12.92 -5.23 -10.12
N VAL A 113 -12.92 -4.08 -9.43
CA VAL A 113 -13.85 -3.80 -8.33
C VAL A 113 -15.30 -3.95 -8.77
N ARG A 114 -15.66 -3.38 -9.93
CA ARG A 114 -17.04 -3.48 -10.48
C ARG A 114 -17.42 -4.92 -10.82
N ARG A 115 -16.52 -5.65 -11.49
CA ARG A 115 -16.76 -7.02 -11.92
C ARG A 115 -16.89 -8.00 -10.78
N THR A 116 -16.05 -7.86 -9.75
CA THR A 116 -16.02 -8.76 -8.59
C THR A 116 -16.95 -8.33 -7.46
N ASN A 117 -17.51 -7.11 -7.53
CA ASN A 117 -18.15 -6.43 -6.39
C ASN A 117 -17.24 -6.42 -5.15
N GLY A 118 -15.92 -6.35 -5.37
CA GLY A 118 -14.89 -6.44 -4.35
C GLY A 118 -14.68 -5.12 -3.60
N THR A 119 -13.98 -5.21 -2.48
CA THR A 119 -13.61 -4.04 -1.68
C THR A 119 -12.17 -3.64 -1.99
N TYR A 120 -11.96 -2.39 -2.39
CA TYR A 120 -10.66 -1.77 -2.59
C TYR A 120 -10.54 -0.47 -1.83
N MET A 121 -9.40 -0.26 -1.18
CA MET A 121 -9.05 0.99 -0.52
C MET A 121 -7.59 1.36 -0.82
N LEU A 122 -7.37 2.63 -1.18
CA LEU A 122 -6.03 3.21 -1.26
C LEU A 122 -5.59 3.63 0.16
N ALA A 123 -4.39 3.21 0.56
CA ALA A 123 -3.81 3.54 1.87
C ALA A 123 -3.21 4.96 1.89
N GLU A 124 -4.00 5.95 1.44
CA GLU A 124 -3.62 7.37 1.51
C GLU A 124 -3.85 7.89 2.93
N ASN A 125 -2.75 8.15 3.64
CA ASN A 125 -2.78 8.52 5.06
C ASN A 125 -2.82 10.03 5.32
N CYS A 126 -2.42 10.87 4.35
CA CYS A 126 -2.34 12.33 4.54
C CYS A 126 -3.69 12.95 4.87
N ILE A 127 -4.78 12.38 4.38
CA ILE A 127 -6.15 12.86 4.67
C ILE A 127 -6.55 12.74 6.16
N TYR A 128 -5.84 11.91 6.92
CA TYR A 128 -6.06 11.68 8.35
C TYR A 128 -5.13 12.49 9.25
N TRP A 129 -4.23 13.32 8.69
CA TRP A 129 -3.41 14.20 9.49
C TRP A 129 -4.28 15.18 10.27
N HIS A 130 -3.90 15.44 11.52
CA HIS A 130 -4.69 16.27 12.44
C HIS A 130 -5.03 17.63 11.83
N PHE A 131 -4.05 18.34 11.29
CA PHE A 131 -4.27 19.65 10.68
C PHE A 131 -5.18 19.61 9.44
N VAL A 132 -5.16 18.52 8.65
CA VAL A 132 -6.09 18.34 7.52
C VAL A 132 -7.51 18.15 8.01
N SER A 133 -7.69 17.38 9.10
CA SER A 133 -8.98 17.21 9.74
C SER A 133 -9.52 18.54 10.29
N GLU A 134 -8.68 19.37 10.91
CA GLU A 134 -9.05 20.70 11.39
C GLU A 134 -9.45 21.61 10.23
N TRP A 135 -8.69 21.64 9.14
CA TRP A 135 -9.04 22.42 7.95
C TRP A 135 -10.40 22.01 7.38
N LYS A 136 -10.66 20.71 7.30
CA LYS A 136 -11.95 20.20 6.85
C LYS A 136 -13.10 20.71 7.72
N GLN A 137 -12.93 20.71 9.04
CA GLN A 137 -13.94 21.22 9.98
C GLN A 137 -14.15 22.74 9.80
N LEU A 138 -13.10 23.54 9.63
CA LEU A 138 -13.19 24.98 9.39
C LEU A 138 -13.95 25.29 8.10
N VAL A 139 -13.68 24.54 7.03
CA VAL A 139 -14.39 24.65 5.74
C VAL A 139 -15.87 24.31 5.92
N GLN A 140 -16.16 23.17 6.54
CA GLN A 140 -17.54 22.69 6.75
C GLN A 140 -18.35 23.63 7.65
N ALA A 141 -17.70 24.28 8.62
CA ALA A 141 -18.32 25.26 9.48
C ALA A 141 -18.49 26.65 8.83
N GLY A 142 -18.09 26.82 7.58
CA GLY A 142 -18.13 28.11 6.86
C GLY A 142 -17.20 29.17 7.42
N LYS A 143 -16.21 28.79 8.26
CA LYS A 143 -15.29 29.75 8.91
C LYS A 143 -14.36 30.44 7.95
N LEU A 144 -14.11 29.86 6.77
CA LEU A 144 -13.25 30.40 5.73
C LEU A 144 -14.04 31.10 4.61
N GLY A 145 -15.38 31.17 4.73
CA GLY A 145 -16.25 31.73 3.70
C GLY A 145 -16.26 30.88 2.43
N GLU A 146 -16.52 31.49 1.29
CA GLU A 146 -16.46 30.84 -0.02
C GLU A 146 -15.00 30.70 -0.48
N ILE A 147 -14.54 29.44 -0.64
CA ILE A 147 -13.17 29.15 -1.09
C ILE A 147 -13.15 29.15 -2.63
N PHE A 148 -12.43 30.12 -3.22
CA PHE A 148 -12.25 30.21 -4.65
C PHE A 148 -10.83 29.85 -5.14
N TYR A 149 -9.87 29.73 -4.22
CA TYR A 149 -8.49 29.30 -4.51
C TYR A 149 -7.89 28.56 -3.32
N ALA A 150 -7.10 27.52 -3.58
CA ALA A 150 -6.30 26.83 -2.59
C ALA A 150 -4.96 26.42 -3.20
N GLU A 151 -3.90 26.51 -2.41
CA GLU A 151 -2.56 26.08 -2.76
C GLU A 151 -1.97 25.27 -1.60
N ALA A 152 -1.28 24.17 -1.93
CA ALA A 152 -0.59 23.34 -0.95
C ALA A 152 0.75 22.87 -1.51
N GLU A 153 1.77 22.87 -0.67
CA GLU A 153 3.07 22.28 -0.97
C GLU A 153 3.36 21.11 -0.04
N TYR A 154 3.88 20.02 -0.63
CA TYR A 154 4.40 18.88 0.10
C TYR A 154 5.89 18.71 -0.20
N LEU A 155 6.73 19.27 0.67
CA LEU A 155 8.18 19.21 0.54
C LEU A 155 8.72 17.88 1.12
N HIS A 156 9.19 17.03 0.24
CA HIS A 156 9.72 15.72 0.62
C HIS A 156 11.20 15.60 0.21
N PRO A 157 12.14 15.49 1.16
CA PRO A 157 13.54 15.24 0.83
C PRO A 157 13.72 13.81 0.34
N ILE A 158 13.82 13.61 -0.98
CA ILE A 158 13.85 12.30 -1.63
C ILE A 158 15.26 11.70 -1.93
N PRO A 159 16.42 12.32 -1.63
CA PRO A 159 17.72 11.71 -1.97
C PRO A 159 17.87 10.27 -1.45
N SER A 160 17.39 9.99 -0.25
CA SER A 160 17.44 8.65 0.35
C SER A 160 16.47 7.63 -0.28
N LEU A 161 15.55 8.08 -1.11
CA LEU A 161 14.66 7.22 -1.89
C LEU A 161 15.22 6.93 -3.28
N ILE A 162 16.14 7.78 -3.76
CA ILE A 162 16.73 7.72 -5.10
C ILE A 162 18.09 7.04 -5.07
N TYR A 163 18.86 7.27 -4.02
CA TYR A 163 20.22 6.73 -3.85
C TYR A 163 20.33 5.92 -2.57
N ASP A 164 21.02 4.79 -2.65
CA ASP A 164 21.46 4.06 -1.47
C ASP A 164 22.43 4.93 -0.64
N ARG A 165 22.19 5.08 0.65
CA ARG A 165 22.97 5.95 1.52
C ARG A 165 24.39 5.42 1.80
N ALA A 166 24.57 4.10 1.75
CA ALA A 166 25.86 3.47 2.06
C ALA A 166 26.75 3.41 0.83
N THR A 167 26.17 3.09 -0.35
CA THR A 167 26.93 2.87 -1.58
C THR A 167 26.91 4.05 -2.53
N GLY A 168 25.94 4.97 -2.40
CA GLY A 168 25.69 6.05 -3.34
C GLY A 168 25.11 5.59 -4.68
N GLU A 169 24.80 4.30 -4.81
CA GLU A 169 24.22 3.73 -6.01
C GLU A 169 22.76 4.15 -6.19
N LYS A 170 22.33 4.18 -7.46
CA LYS A 170 20.98 4.55 -7.81
C LYS A 170 20.00 3.43 -7.46
N HIS A 171 19.02 3.74 -6.63
CA HIS A 171 17.94 2.83 -6.33
C HIS A 171 17.03 2.61 -7.56
N TRP A 172 16.25 1.50 -7.59
CA TRP A 172 15.29 1.22 -8.67
C TRP A 172 14.35 2.40 -8.96
N ARG A 173 14.03 3.22 -7.96
CA ARG A 173 13.21 4.44 -8.12
C ARG A 173 13.83 5.51 -9.00
N TYR A 174 15.16 5.52 -9.15
CA TYR A 174 15.84 6.44 -10.06
C TYR A 174 15.60 6.08 -11.53
N THR A 175 15.52 4.80 -11.86
CA THR A 175 15.26 4.30 -13.21
C THR A 175 13.80 4.42 -13.62
N ASP A 176 12.89 4.47 -12.66
CA ASP A 176 11.48 4.75 -12.87
C ASP A 176 11.25 6.27 -12.95
N ARG A 177 11.54 6.83 -14.12
CA ARG A 177 11.35 8.27 -14.39
C ARG A 177 9.91 8.76 -14.19
N LYS A 178 8.92 7.86 -14.17
CA LYS A 178 7.53 8.20 -13.92
C LYS A 178 7.28 8.46 -12.44
N SER A 179 7.89 7.66 -11.55
CA SER A 179 7.78 7.85 -10.10
C SER A 179 8.45 9.13 -9.60
N THR A 180 9.57 9.55 -10.24
CA THR A 180 10.26 10.79 -9.88
C THR A 180 9.58 12.05 -10.40
N ARG A 181 8.82 11.98 -11.49
CA ARG A 181 8.07 13.11 -12.04
C ARG A 181 6.75 13.37 -11.32
N LEU A 182 6.11 12.36 -10.76
CA LEU A 182 4.87 12.52 -9.99
C LEU A 182 5.09 13.25 -8.65
N ASN A 183 6.34 13.26 -8.14
CA ASN A 183 6.70 13.95 -6.91
C ASN A 183 7.30 15.34 -7.12
N SER A 184 7.44 15.82 -8.35
CA SER A 184 8.09 17.12 -8.66
C SER A 184 7.22 18.10 -9.42
N SER A 185 5.94 17.78 -9.64
CA SER A 185 5.04 18.70 -10.36
C SER A 185 3.62 18.57 -9.81
N HIS A 186 3.40 19.21 -8.66
CA HIS A 186 2.10 19.82 -8.33
C HIS A 186 2.28 20.71 -7.11
#